data_e72652069c96380d9b438e4683e08636
#
_entry.id   e72652069c96380d9b438e4683e08636
#
_cell.length_a   1.000
_cell.length_b   1.000
_cell.length_c   1.000
_cell.angle_alpha   90.00
_cell.angle_beta   90.00
_cell.angle_gamma   90.00
#
_symmetry.space_group_name_H-M   'P 1'
#
loop_
_entity.id
_entity.type
_entity.pdbx_description
1 polymer ?
#
loop_
_entity_poly.entity_id
_entity_poly.type
_entity_poly.pdbx_seq_one_letter_code
_entity_poly.pdbx_strand_id
1 'polypeptide(L)'
;EALGKRLLQEENCLSNVNVVLCSDKTVRELNRDYRHLDKVTDVLSFEWHEPYLLGEIYIAKEQVKRQAPQYGNTFYDELKRVFVHGLFHLCGYDHIKPKDRVKMRRRECEFLKINYYRENNG
;
A
#
# COMPACT_ATOMS: atom_id res chain seq x y z
N GLU A 1 -1.04 7.72 -9.28
CA GLU A 1 -2.08 7.12 -10.13
C GLU A 1 -1.52 6.23 -11.23
N ALA A 2 -0.55 6.71 -12.01
CA ALA A 2 0.07 5.91 -13.07
C ALA A 2 0.73 4.65 -12.50
N LEU A 3 1.39 4.77 -11.36
CA LEU A 3 2.03 3.64 -10.68
C LEU A 3 0.99 2.59 -10.27
N GLY A 4 -0.10 3.03 -9.68
CA GLY A 4 -1.19 2.14 -9.27
C GLY A 4 -1.84 1.44 -10.44
N LYS A 5 -2.10 2.16 -11.54
CA LYS A 5 -2.68 1.58 -12.74
C LYS A 5 -1.77 0.49 -13.34
N ARG A 6 -0.46 0.72 -13.40
CA ARG A 6 0.48 -0.29 -13.88
C ARG A 6 0.46 -1.55 -13.03
N LEU A 7 0.50 -1.37 -11.71
CA LEU A 7 0.45 -2.49 -10.78
C LEU A 7 -0.80 -3.33 -10.99
N LEU A 8 -1.96 -2.68 -11.03
CA LEU A 8 -3.24 -3.37 -11.20
C LEU A 8 -3.31 -4.10 -12.54
N GLN A 9 -2.78 -3.52 -13.61
CA GLN A 9 -2.69 -4.17 -14.91
C GLN A 9 -1.78 -5.38 -14.88
N GLU A 10 -0.59 -5.27 -14.29
CA GLU A 10 0.37 -6.37 -14.19
C GLU A 10 -0.19 -7.54 -13.37
N GLU A 11 -1.02 -7.24 -12.36
CA GLU A 11 -1.61 -8.26 -11.50
C GLU A 11 -3.01 -8.69 -11.96
N ASN A 12 -3.50 -8.20 -13.09
CA ASN A 12 -4.84 -8.49 -13.62
C ASN A 12 -5.97 -8.12 -12.66
N CYS A 13 -5.77 -7.06 -11.88
CA CYS A 13 -6.77 -6.55 -10.93
C CYS A 13 -7.44 -5.31 -11.52
N LEU A 14 -8.28 -5.49 -12.54
CA LEU A 14 -8.89 -4.40 -13.30
C LEU A 14 -10.12 -3.83 -12.58
N SER A 15 -9.90 -3.02 -11.56
CA SER A 15 -10.97 -2.35 -10.83
C SER A 15 -10.45 -1.05 -10.23
N ASN A 16 -11.36 -0.26 -9.70
CA ASN A 16 -11.01 1.00 -9.05
C ASN A 16 -10.55 0.77 -7.61
N VAL A 17 -9.66 1.65 -7.15
CA VAL A 17 -9.19 1.68 -5.78
C VAL A 17 -9.26 3.11 -5.29
N ASN A 18 -9.86 3.33 -4.13
CA ASN A 18 -9.87 4.63 -3.47
C ASN A 18 -8.67 4.72 -2.54
N VAL A 19 -7.89 5.80 -2.66
CA VAL A 19 -6.72 6.04 -1.83
C VAL A 19 -6.93 7.33 -1.05
N VAL A 20 -6.80 7.26 0.26
CA VAL A 20 -7.03 8.40 1.16
C VAL A 20 -5.77 8.63 1.99
N LEU A 21 -5.21 9.84 1.89
CA LEU A 21 -4.17 10.29 2.81
C LEU A 21 -4.87 10.93 4.01
N CYS A 22 -4.57 10.45 5.19
CA CYS A 22 -5.28 10.89 6.39
C CYS A 22 -4.34 11.03 7.60
N SER A 23 -4.90 11.51 8.71
CA SER A 23 -4.16 11.71 9.95
C SER A 23 -3.92 10.40 10.69
N ASP A 24 -2.95 10.42 11.59
CA ASP A 24 -2.69 9.31 12.51
C ASP A 24 -3.95 8.96 13.32
N LYS A 25 -4.67 9.97 13.75
CA LYS A 25 -5.90 9.79 14.53
C LYS A 25 -6.94 9.00 13.74
N THR A 26 -7.15 9.35 12.47
CA THR A 26 -8.11 8.67 11.60
C THR A 26 -7.71 7.21 11.39
N VAL A 27 -6.43 6.96 11.10
CA VAL A 27 -5.93 5.58 10.90
C VAL A 27 -6.06 4.76 12.17
N ARG A 28 -5.73 5.36 13.33
CA ARG A 28 -5.86 4.69 14.62
C ARG A 28 -7.31 4.30 14.90
N GLU A 29 -8.25 5.22 14.65
CA GLU A 29 -9.68 4.96 14.84
C GLU A 29 -10.18 3.85 13.92
N LEU A 30 -9.81 3.87 12.65
CA LEU A 30 -10.16 2.81 11.70
C LEU A 30 -9.57 1.46 12.12
N ASN A 31 -8.33 1.45 12.54
CA ASN A 31 -7.64 0.23 12.97
C ASN A 31 -8.31 -0.35 14.23
N ARG A 32 -8.68 0.50 15.17
CA ARG A 32 -9.42 0.10 16.38
C ARG A 32 -10.80 -0.47 16.03
N ASP A 33 -11.56 0.24 15.20
CA ASP A 33 -12.96 -0.10 14.94
C ASP A 33 -13.12 -1.33 14.04
N TYR A 34 -12.22 -1.51 13.08
CA TYR A 34 -12.35 -2.60 12.10
C TYR A 34 -11.38 -3.76 12.30
N ARG A 35 -10.27 -3.56 13.00
CA ARG A 35 -9.27 -4.61 13.23
C ARG A 35 -9.01 -4.88 14.71
N HIS A 36 -9.68 -4.14 15.58
CA HIS A 36 -9.56 -4.24 17.05
C HIS A 36 -8.13 -3.99 17.55
N LEU A 37 -7.40 -3.11 16.84
CA LEU A 37 -6.04 -2.71 17.21
C LEU A 37 -6.02 -1.21 17.42
N ASP A 38 -5.93 -0.77 18.70
CA ASP A 38 -5.91 0.64 19.04
C ASP A 38 -4.50 1.21 18.93
N LYS A 39 -4.02 1.33 17.70
CA LYS A 39 -2.69 1.88 17.41
C LYS A 39 -2.64 2.44 16.01
N VAL A 40 -1.66 3.32 15.76
CA VAL A 40 -1.39 3.85 14.44
C VAL A 40 -0.60 2.81 13.63
N THR A 41 -0.96 2.67 12.36
CA THR A 41 -0.15 1.93 11.38
C THR A 41 0.08 2.86 10.18
N ASP A 42 0.98 2.49 9.28
CA ASP A 42 1.27 3.31 8.10
C ASP A 42 0.17 3.23 7.04
N VAL A 43 -0.43 2.05 6.86
CA VAL A 43 -1.44 1.82 5.84
C VAL A 43 -2.48 0.81 6.31
N LEU A 44 -3.73 1.03 5.90
CA LEU A 44 -4.83 0.08 6.06
C LEU A 44 -5.46 -0.16 4.70
N SER A 45 -5.63 -1.41 4.33
CA SER A 45 -6.29 -1.82 3.10
C SER A 45 -7.57 -2.57 3.45
N PHE A 46 -8.67 -2.12 2.85
CA PHE A 46 -9.99 -2.75 3.03
C PHE A 46 -10.45 -3.31 1.70
N GLU A 47 -10.67 -4.62 1.65
CA GLU A 47 -11.09 -5.32 0.45
C GLU A 47 -12.62 -5.28 0.34
N TRP A 48 -13.11 -4.81 -0.80
CA TRP A 48 -14.55 -4.79 -1.07
C TRP A 48 -14.95 -5.82 -2.13
N HIS A 49 -14.06 -6.05 -3.13
CA HIS A 49 -14.29 -6.99 -4.24
C HIS A 49 -15.64 -6.81 -4.93
N GLU A 50 -16.07 -5.56 -5.04
CA GLU A 50 -17.25 -5.21 -5.79
C GLU A 50 -16.89 -5.00 -7.26
N PRO A 51 -17.88 -5.09 -8.21
CA PRO A 51 -17.59 -4.98 -9.65
C PRO A 51 -16.83 -3.71 -10.04
N TYR A 52 -17.04 -2.61 -9.32
CA TYR A 52 -16.42 -1.32 -9.66
C TYR A 52 -15.45 -0.80 -8.61
N LEU A 53 -15.27 -1.54 -7.52
CA LEU A 53 -14.40 -1.12 -6.42
C LEU A 53 -13.69 -2.33 -5.81
N LEU A 54 -12.39 -2.42 -6.05
CA LEU A 54 -11.55 -3.47 -5.47
C LEU A 54 -11.39 -3.28 -3.96
N GLY A 55 -11.17 -2.04 -3.55
CA GLY A 55 -10.98 -1.73 -2.14
C GLY A 55 -10.62 -0.29 -1.89
N GLU A 56 -10.29 -0.02 -0.63
CA GLU A 56 -9.87 1.30 -0.17
C GLU A 56 -8.55 1.20 0.57
N ILE A 57 -7.67 2.18 0.38
CA ILE A 57 -6.37 2.26 1.04
C ILE A 57 -6.31 3.56 1.81
N TYR A 58 -6.08 3.47 3.12
CA TYR A 58 -5.91 4.62 4.00
C TYR A 58 -4.44 4.69 4.43
N ILE A 59 -3.78 5.81 4.14
CA ILE A 59 -2.37 6.00 4.43
C ILE A 59 -2.21 7.10 5.47
N ALA A 60 -1.54 6.79 6.58
CA ALA A 60 -1.22 7.75 7.63
C ALA A 60 -0.01 8.58 7.21
N LYS A 61 -0.25 9.74 6.64
CA LYS A 61 0.77 10.62 6.06
C LYS A 61 1.92 10.93 7.03
N GLU A 62 1.58 11.32 8.26
CA GLU A 62 2.60 11.68 9.25
C GLU A 62 3.41 10.47 9.71
N GLN A 63 2.79 9.32 9.83
CA GLN A 63 3.48 8.07 10.15
C GLN A 63 4.49 7.70 9.07
N VAL A 64 4.10 7.86 7.79
CA VAL A 64 4.99 7.61 6.65
C VAL A 64 6.19 8.56 6.70
N LYS A 65 5.97 9.84 7.03
CA LYS A 65 7.06 10.81 7.20
C LYS A 65 8.03 10.40 8.31
N ARG A 66 7.51 9.93 9.44
CA ARG A 66 8.34 9.53 10.58
C ARG A 66 9.17 8.29 10.28
N GLN A 67 8.60 7.33 9.55
CA GLN A 67 9.30 6.06 9.31
C GLN A 67 10.24 6.09 8.11
N ALA A 68 10.09 7.02 7.18
CA ALA A 68 10.91 7.09 5.98
C ALA A 68 12.42 7.08 6.27
N PRO A 69 12.96 7.94 7.18
CA PRO A 69 14.38 7.91 7.49
C PRO A 69 14.86 6.60 8.10
N GLN A 70 14.00 5.89 8.82
CA GLN A 70 14.34 4.60 9.44
C GLN A 70 14.67 3.53 8.40
N TYR A 71 14.10 3.68 7.19
CA TYR A 71 14.35 2.78 6.06
C TYR A 71 15.32 3.37 5.03
N GLY A 72 15.91 4.53 5.33
CA GLY A 72 16.79 5.21 4.40
C GLY A 72 16.08 5.79 3.18
N ASN A 73 14.79 6.05 3.29
CA ASN A 73 13.96 6.54 2.18
C ASN A 73 13.62 8.01 2.35
N THR A 74 13.39 8.69 1.22
CA THR A 74 12.69 9.98 1.24
C THR A 74 11.21 9.73 1.56
N PHE A 75 10.50 10.80 1.94
CA PHE A 75 9.06 10.69 2.16
C PHE A 75 8.35 10.13 0.92
N TYR A 76 8.71 10.62 -0.27
CA TYR A 76 8.07 10.20 -1.51
C TYR A 76 8.30 8.71 -1.80
N ASP A 77 9.53 8.24 -1.63
CA ASP A 77 9.84 6.82 -1.84
C ASP A 77 9.12 5.92 -0.83
N GLU A 78 9.06 6.36 0.42
CA GLU A 78 8.34 5.60 1.45
C GLU A 78 6.83 5.58 1.18
N LEU A 79 6.29 6.70 0.71
CA LEU A 79 4.88 6.77 0.32
C LEU A 79 4.57 5.78 -0.81
N LYS A 80 5.45 5.70 -1.81
CA LYS A 80 5.31 4.72 -2.90
C LYS A 80 5.33 3.29 -2.36
N ARG A 81 6.29 2.99 -1.48
CA ARG A 81 6.43 1.65 -0.89
C ARG A 81 5.17 1.24 -0.14
N VAL A 82 4.67 2.13 0.70
CA VAL A 82 3.47 1.89 1.51
C VAL A 82 2.23 1.71 0.62
N PHE A 83 2.09 2.55 -0.39
CA PHE A 83 0.99 2.48 -1.35
C PHE A 83 1.01 1.16 -2.14
N VAL A 84 2.17 0.79 -2.66
CA VAL A 84 2.35 -0.47 -3.41
C VAL A 84 2.03 -1.67 -2.53
N HIS A 85 2.49 -1.65 -1.27
CA HIS A 85 2.17 -2.70 -0.30
C HIS A 85 0.65 -2.87 -0.14
N GLY A 86 -0.06 -1.77 0.03
CA GLY A 86 -1.52 -1.79 0.16
C GLY A 86 -2.21 -2.32 -1.09
N LEU A 87 -1.73 -1.94 -2.29
CA LEU A 87 -2.29 -2.41 -3.55
C LEU A 87 -2.09 -3.91 -3.74
N PHE A 88 -0.89 -4.43 -3.48
CA PHE A 88 -0.65 -5.88 -3.58
C PHE A 88 -1.55 -6.65 -2.63
N HIS A 89 -1.77 -6.10 -1.44
CA HIS A 89 -2.67 -6.71 -0.47
C HIS A 89 -4.10 -6.82 -1.03
N LEU A 90 -4.58 -5.76 -1.69
CA LEU A 90 -5.89 -5.79 -2.36
C LEU A 90 -5.93 -6.78 -3.52
N CYS A 91 -4.80 -7.06 -4.14
CA CYS A 91 -4.70 -8.03 -5.24
C CYS A 91 -4.55 -9.48 -4.73
N GLY A 92 -4.69 -9.70 -3.43
CA GLY A 92 -4.70 -11.03 -2.86
C GLY A 92 -3.41 -11.50 -2.22
N TYR A 93 -2.36 -10.69 -2.22
CA TYR A 93 -1.13 -11.04 -1.52
C TYR A 93 -1.33 -10.91 -0.02
N ASP A 94 -0.82 -11.87 0.73
CA ASP A 94 -0.93 -11.90 2.18
C ASP A 94 0.47 -11.87 2.80
N HIS A 95 0.59 -11.24 3.97
CA HIS A 95 1.86 -11.16 4.69
C HIS A 95 1.82 -11.87 6.05
N ILE A 96 0.73 -12.54 6.37
CA ILE A 96 0.54 -13.22 7.66
C ILE A 96 1.44 -14.45 7.76
N LYS A 97 1.40 -15.32 6.75
CA LYS A 97 2.23 -16.53 6.72
C LYS A 97 3.63 -16.18 6.20
N PRO A 98 4.70 -16.79 6.78
CA PRO A 98 6.08 -16.48 6.32
C PRO A 98 6.32 -16.66 4.82
N LYS A 99 5.78 -17.72 4.23
CA LYS A 99 5.87 -17.99 2.79
C LYS A 99 5.24 -16.86 1.97
N ASP A 100 4.04 -16.45 2.36
CA ASP A 100 3.27 -15.42 1.66
C ASP A 100 3.94 -14.06 1.83
N ARG A 101 4.50 -13.79 3.00
CA ARG A 101 5.21 -12.55 3.29
C ARG A 101 6.44 -12.39 2.40
N VAL A 102 7.22 -13.46 2.23
CA VAL A 102 8.40 -13.45 1.36
C VAL A 102 8.00 -13.21 -0.09
N LYS A 103 6.95 -13.88 -0.55
CA LYS A 103 6.43 -13.73 -1.91
C LYS A 103 5.95 -12.31 -2.17
N MET A 104 5.20 -11.74 -1.25
CA MET A 104 4.69 -10.37 -1.34
C MET A 104 5.84 -9.36 -1.40
N ARG A 105 6.82 -9.47 -0.49
CA ARG A 105 7.98 -8.59 -0.45
C ARG A 105 8.78 -8.66 -1.74
N ARG A 106 8.96 -9.85 -2.29
CA ARG A 106 9.65 -10.05 -3.56
C ARG A 106 8.95 -9.30 -4.69
N ARG A 107 7.63 -9.43 -4.80
CA ARG A 107 6.85 -8.74 -5.83
C ARG A 107 6.91 -7.22 -5.65
N GLU A 108 6.82 -6.74 -4.42
CA GLU A 108 6.94 -5.31 -4.12
C GLU A 108 8.29 -4.76 -4.58
N CYS A 109 9.38 -5.44 -4.26
CA CYS A 109 10.73 -5.03 -4.64
C CYS A 109 10.89 -5.04 -6.16
N GLU A 110 10.43 -6.07 -6.84
CA GLU A 110 10.49 -6.16 -8.29
C GLU A 110 9.72 -5.04 -8.96
N PHE A 111 8.50 -4.80 -8.52
CA PHE A 111 7.64 -3.78 -9.09
C PHE A 111 8.21 -2.38 -8.87
N LEU A 112 8.61 -2.06 -7.65
CA LEU A 112 9.16 -0.74 -7.30
C LEU A 112 10.46 -0.46 -8.05
N LYS A 113 11.34 -1.44 -8.14
CA LYS A 113 12.62 -1.31 -8.83
C LYS A 113 12.41 -0.98 -10.30
N ILE A 114 11.59 -1.75 -11.00
CA ILE A 114 11.34 -1.58 -12.44
C ILE A 114 10.62 -0.26 -12.71
N ASN A 115 9.55 0.02 -11.97
CA ASN A 115 8.71 1.19 -12.23
C ASN A 115 9.35 2.48 -11.73
N TYR A 116 10.15 2.42 -10.67
CA TYR A 116 10.94 3.56 -10.21
C TYR A 116 11.89 4.03 -11.30
N TYR A 117 12.62 3.11 -11.92
CA TYR A 117 13.53 3.44 -13.02
C TYR A 117 12.79 4.02 -14.22
N ARG A 118 11.63 3.48 -14.57
CA ARG A 118 10.80 4.01 -15.64
C ARG A 118 10.36 5.45 -15.38
N GLU A 119 9.94 5.74 -14.14
CA GLU A 119 9.49 7.08 -13.76
C GLU A 119 10.63 8.09 -13.77
N ASN A 120 11.83 7.70 -13.37
CA ASN A 120 12.99 8.60 -13.32
C ASN A 120 13.66 8.80 -14.69
N ASN A 121 13.52 7.85 -15.58
CA ASN A 121 14.14 7.90 -16.91
C ASN A 121 13.16 8.29 -18.02
N GLY A 122 11.90 8.38 -17.68
CA GLY A 122 10.86 8.69 -18.63
C GLY A 122 10.32 10.06 -18.50
#